data_075cc96a69ef69fd6ac6b14e0058e0b9
#
_entry.id   075cc96a69ef69fd6ac6b14e0058e0b9
#
_cell.length_a   1.000
_cell.length_b   1.000
_cell.length_c   1.000
_cell.angle_alpha   90.00
_cell.angle_beta   90.00
_cell.angle_gamma   90.00
#
_symmetry.space_group_name_H-M   'P 1'
#
loop_
_entity.id
_entity.type
_entity.pdbx_description
1 polymer ?
#
loop_
_entity_poly.entity_id
_entity_poly.type
_entity_poly.pdbx_seq_one_letter_code
_entity_poly.pdbx_strand_id
1 'polypeptide(L)'
;MSKVSITQIGFALLCIGSVFMYSTQITDPYIVSKWLYTILFVLIITIYCSIRMLLGKSVKFDTRLAGMSIVIVSSLQAIYGLSQCFNITTFNTFYKIMGSFENPTGFSACLCVSLPFFVVFQLLNENKQIRYLVCFLGIIVVIAIVLSYSRAGIISVAIVIAIFLFQKLKQKRIWKYLLLCSSLILLLFGCYWMKKNSADGRLLIWQCGINMVKDAPWIGHGLGSFEAHYMDYQANFFKQCGQSRFSMLAEDRKSVV
;
A
#
# COMPACT_ATOMS: atom_id res chain seq x y z
N MET A 1 -22.05 -5.06 -26.74
CA MET A 1 -21.14 -4.13 -26.04
C MET A 1 -21.96 -3.31 -25.04
N SER A 2 -21.78 -3.51 -23.72
CA SER A 2 -22.46 -2.69 -22.71
C SER A 2 -21.91 -1.25 -22.81
N LYS A 3 -22.82 -0.27 -22.90
CA LYS A 3 -22.42 1.14 -22.89
C LYS A 3 -21.68 1.43 -21.57
N VAL A 4 -20.42 1.84 -21.66
CA VAL A 4 -19.62 2.25 -20.50
C VAL A 4 -20.33 3.39 -19.80
N SER A 5 -20.60 3.28 -18.50
CA SER A 5 -21.29 4.32 -17.75
C SER A 5 -20.33 5.43 -17.33
N ILE A 6 -20.85 6.63 -17.12
CA ILE A 6 -20.06 7.78 -16.65
C ILE A 6 -19.36 7.47 -15.30
N THR A 7 -20.05 6.69 -14.44
CA THR A 7 -19.46 6.24 -13.16
C THR A 7 -18.24 5.35 -13.35
N GLN A 8 -18.19 4.54 -14.38
CA GLN A 8 -17.05 3.67 -14.69
C GLN A 8 -15.87 4.46 -15.22
N ILE A 9 -16.13 5.42 -16.13
CA ILE A 9 -15.09 6.34 -16.62
C ILE A 9 -14.53 7.14 -15.45
N GLY A 10 -15.40 7.69 -14.58
CA GLY A 10 -15.00 8.40 -13.39
C GLY A 10 -14.14 7.55 -12.46
N PHE A 11 -14.51 6.27 -12.22
CA PHE A 11 -13.71 5.38 -11.41
C PHE A 11 -12.33 5.07 -12.01
N ALA A 12 -12.25 4.85 -13.32
CA ALA A 12 -10.98 4.63 -14.00
C ALA A 12 -10.05 5.86 -13.90
N LEU A 13 -10.61 7.06 -14.12
CA LEU A 13 -9.88 8.31 -13.95
C LEU A 13 -9.42 8.52 -12.49
N LEU A 14 -10.27 8.19 -11.51
CA LEU A 14 -9.90 8.22 -10.10
C LEU A 14 -8.68 7.32 -9.84
N CYS A 15 -8.69 6.07 -10.32
CA CYS A 15 -7.58 5.13 -10.15
C CYS A 15 -6.29 5.66 -10.79
N ILE A 16 -6.36 6.21 -11.99
CA ILE A 16 -5.18 6.76 -12.69
C ILE A 16 -4.60 7.96 -11.92
N GLY A 17 -5.43 8.92 -11.60
CA GLY A 17 -4.98 10.16 -10.96
C GLY A 17 -4.50 9.95 -9.53
N SER A 18 -5.17 9.09 -8.74
CA SER A 18 -4.72 8.77 -7.36
C SER A 18 -3.33 8.13 -7.33
N VAL A 19 -2.91 7.49 -8.42
CA VAL A 19 -1.59 6.84 -8.51
C VAL A 19 -0.55 7.77 -9.15
N PHE A 20 -0.89 8.44 -10.25
CA PHE A 20 0.09 9.15 -11.09
C PHE A 20 0.10 10.67 -10.90
N MET A 21 -0.84 11.25 -10.14
CA MET A 21 -0.87 12.72 -9.95
C MET A 21 0.38 13.19 -9.24
N TYR A 22 1.00 14.26 -9.81
CA TYR A 22 2.19 14.92 -9.31
C TYR A 22 2.13 16.42 -9.60
N SER A 23 2.50 17.27 -8.65
CA SER A 23 2.54 18.72 -8.85
C SER A 23 3.68 19.33 -8.04
N THR A 24 4.57 20.05 -8.71
CA THR A 24 5.69 20.78 -8.08
C THR A 24 5.27 22.07 -7.38
N GLN A 25 4.03 22.52 -7.55
CA GLN A 25 3.52 23.76 -6.96
C GLN A 25 3.02 23.61 -5.51
N ILE A 26 3.01 22.38 -5.00
CA ILE A 26 2.50 22.05 -3.67
C ILE A 26 3.67 21.64 -2.78
N THR A 27 3.60 21.99 -1.49
CA THR A 27 4.64 21.70 -0.48
C THR A 27 5.09 20.24 -0.44
N ASP A 28 4.17 19.31 -0.69
CA ASP A 28 4.48 17.89 -0.86
C ASP A 28 3.94 17.39 -2.20
N PRO A 29 4.80 17.34 -3.25
CA PRO A 29 4.39 16.99 -4.61
C PRO A 29 3.77 15.60 -4.75
N TYR A 30 4.17 14.66 -3.91
CA TYR A 30 3.78 13.24 -4.03
C TYR A 30 2.51 12.89 -3.26
N ILE A 31 2.42 13.34 -2.02
CA ILE A 31 1.33 12.94 -1.11
C ILE A 31 0.15 13.87 -1.28
N VAL A 32 0.36 15.17 -1.10
CA VAL A 32 -0.73 16.17 -1.08
C VAL A 32 -1.43 16.26 -2.43
N SER A 33 -0.68 16.19 -3.54
CA SER A 33 -1.27 16.21 -4.90
C SER A 33 -2.24 15.07 -5.13
N LYS A 34 -1.88 13.85 -4.72
CA LYS A 34 -2.73 12.65 -4.84
C LYS A 34 -3.94 12.74 -3.93
N TRP A 35 -3.78 13.21 -2.71
CA TRP A 35 -4.87 13.41 -1.77
C TRP A 35 -5.89 14.42 -2.27
N LEU A 36 -5.44 15.58 -2.72
CA LEU A 36 -6.32 16.64 -3.26
C LEU A 36 -7.09 16.13 -4.49
N TYR A 37 -6.40 15.47 -5.41
CA TYR A 37 -7.05 14.86 -6.57
C TYR A 37 -8.11 13.84 -6.15
N THR A 38 -7.75 12.92 -5.25
CA THR A 38 -8.64 11.84 -4.81
C THR A 38 -9.88 12.41 -4.11
N ILE A 39 -9.72 13.36 -3.20
CA ILE A 39 -10.83 14.01 -2.49
C ILE A 39 -11.75 14.72 -3.48
N LEU A 40 -11.20 15.52 -4.39
CA LEU A 40 -11.97 16.26 -5.39
C LEU A 40 -12.78 15.31 -6.28
N PHE A 41 -12.14 14.25 -6.76
CA PHE A 41 -12.79 13.28 -7.65
C PHE A 41 -13.89 12.46 -6.94
N VAL A 42 -13.63 12.03 -5.70
CA VAL A 42 -14.64 11.35 -4.87
C VAL A 42 -15.83 12.27 -4.64
N LEU A 43 -15.60 13.54 -4.33
CA LEU A 43 -16.66 14.53 -4.15
C LEU A 43 -17.51 14.69 -5.42
N ILE A 44 -16.88 14.84 -6.57
CA ILE A 44 -17.57 14.96 -7.87
C ILE A 44 -18.43 13.73 -8.17
N ILE A 45 -17.86 12.51 -7.99
CA ILE A 45 -18.60 11.26 -8.23
C ILE A 45 -19.77 11.13 -7.24
N THR A 46 -19.57 11.49 -5.98
CA THR A 46 -20.62 11.43 -4.94
C THR A 46 -21.75 12.38 -5.28
N ILE A 47 -21.46 13.63 -5.64
CA ILE A 47 -22.46 14.61 -6.08
C ILE A 47 -23.23 14.09 -7.31
N TYR A 48 -22.54 13.58 -8.32
CA TYR A 48 -23.15 13.00 -9.51
C TYR A 48 -24.10 11.84 -9.15
N CYS A 49 -23.66 10.91 -8.32
CA CYS A 49 -24.47 9.77 -7.88
C CYS A 49 -25.69 10.24 -7.08
N SER A 50 -25.53 11.21 -6.19
CA SER A 50 -26.65 11.77 -5.39
C SER A 50 -27.69 12.44 -6.28
N ILE A 51 -27.27 13.27 -7.24
CA ILE A 51 -28.20 13.90 -8.20
C ILE A 51 -28.94 12.83 -9.03
N ARG A 52 -28.25 11.79 -9.49
CA ARG A 52 -28.86 10.67 -10.22
C ARG A 52 -29.93 9.97 -9.40
N MET A 53 -29.66 9.70 -8.14
CA MET A 53 -30.60 9.06 -7.19
C MET A 53 -31.82 9.95 -6.93
N LEU A 54 -31.61 11.25 -6.71
CA LEU A 54 -32.70 12.22 -6.53
C LEU A 54 -33.62 12.32 -7.75
N LEU A 55 -33.08 12.15 -8.96
CA LEU A 55 -33.84 12.11 -10.21
C LEU A 55 -34.49 10.73 -10.49
N GLY A 56 -34.46 9.79 -9.56
CA GLY A 56 -35.01 8.45 -9.70
C GLY A 56 -34.28 7.58 -10.75
N LYS A 57 -33.05 7.96 -11.12
CA LYS A 57 -32.25 7.22 -12.12
C LYS A 57 -31.28 6.28 -11.41
N SER A 58 -31.24 5.01 -11.84
CA SER A 58 -30.28 4.04 -11.30
C SER A 58 -28.83 4.41 -11.63
N VAL A 59 -27.94 4.26 -10.64
CA VAL A 59 -26.50 4.34 -10.84
C VAL A 59 -26.00 2.94 -11.17
N LYS A 60 -25.54 2.74 -12.43
CA LYS A 60 -24.97 1.45 -12.85
C LYS A 60 -23.48 1.47 -12.61
N PHE A 61 -22.99 0.51 -11.84
CA PHE A 61 -21.57 0.30 -11.59
C PHE A 61 -21.22 -1.15 -11.91
N ASP A 62 -20.30 -1.35 -12.86
CA ASP A 62 -19.82 -2.67 -13.24
C ASP A 62 -18.51 -2.98 -12.50
N THR A 63 -18.60 -3.89 -11.55
CA THR A 63 -17.47 -4.32 -10.71
C THR A 63 -16.35 -4.97 -11.52
N ARG A 64 -16.68 -5.61 -12.67
CA ARG A 64 -15.69 -6.22 -13.54
C ARG A 64 -14.82 -5.15 -14.21
N LEU A 65 -15.44 -4.12 -14.78
CA LEU A 65 -14.70 -2.99 -15.39
C LEU A 65 -13.88 -2.21 -14.34
N ALA A 66 -14.43 -2.03 -13.13
CA ALA A 66 -13.69 -1.42 -12.04
C ALA A 66 -12.43 -2.24 -11.67
N GLY A 67 -12.58 -3.55 -11.54
CA GLY A 67 -11.44 -4.44 -11.29
C GLY A 67 -10.40 -4.40 -12.42
N MET A 68 -10.84 -4.31 -13.69
CA MET A 68 -9.92 -4.15 -14.83
C MET A 68 -9.12 -2.85 -14.74
N SER A 69 -9.76 -1.74 -14.35
CA SER A 69 -9.07 -0.46 -14.15
C SER A 69 -7.97 -0.57 -13.10
N ILE A 70 -8.24 -1.23 -11.97
CA ILE A 70 -7.25 -1.48 -10.92
C ILE A 70 -6.08 -2.32 -11.44
N VAL A 71 -6.36 -3.42 -12.17
CA VAL A 71 -5.34 -4.29 -12.76
C VAL A 71 -4.44 -3.53 -13.74
N ILE A 72 -5.03 -2.72 -14.62
CA ILE A 72 -4.29 -1.93 -15.63
C ILE A 72 -3.40 -0.90 -14.93
N VAL A 73 -3.95 -0.10 -14.02
CA VAL A 73 -3.21 0.96 -13.33
C VAL A 73 -2.07 0.37 -12.50
N SER A 74 -2.31 -0.74 -11.79
CA SER A 74 -1.26 -1.41 -11.01
C SER A 74 -0.19 -2.03 -11.89
N SER A 75 -0.54 -2.57 -13.06
CA SER A 75 0.44 -3.09 -14.02
C SER A 75 1.34 -1.98 -14.56
N LEU A 76 0.77 -0.82 -14.93
CA LEU A 76 1.54 0.34 -15.37
C LEU A 76 2.46 0.85 -14.27
N GLN A 77 1.96 0.91 -13.03
CA GLN A 77 2.74 1.31 -11.87
C GLN A 77 3.88 0.34 -11.58
N ALA A 78 3.66 -0.97 -11.72
CA ALA A 78 4.70 -1.99 -11.56
C ALA A 78 5.78 -1.87 -12.63
N ILE A 79 5.40 -1.68 -13.89
CA ILE A 79 6.34 -1.48 -15.00
C ILE A 79 7.17 -0.20 -14.77
N TYR A 80 6.53 0.89 -14.35
CA TYR A 80 7.21 2.13 -14.02
C TYR A 80 8.21 1.95 -12.86
N GLY A 81 7.82 1.26 -11.78
CA GLY A 81 8.73 0.94 -10.68
C GLY A 81 9.91 0.06 -11.12
N LEU A 82 9.67 -0.94 -11.97
CA LEU A 82 10.75 -1.77 -12.51
C LEU A 82 11.70 -0.98 -13.43
N SER A 83 11.21 -0.02 -14.22
CA SER A 83 12.06 0.85 -15.03
C SER A 83 13.03 1.68 -14.17
N GLN A 84 12.62 2.07 -12.97
CA GLN A 84 13.52 2.72 -11.99
C GLN A 84 14.60 1.76 -11.50
N CYS A 85 14.27 0.48 -11.26
CA CYS A 85 15.24 -0.54 -10.84
C CYS A 85 16.35 -0.74 -11.86
N PHE A 86 16.04 -0.66 -13.15
CA PHE A 86 16.99 -0.78 -14.25
C PHE A 86 17.66 0.55 -14.65
N ASN A 87 17.50 1.61 -13.84
CA ASN A 87 18.04 2.95 -14.11
C ASN A 87 17.61 3.56 -15.46
N ILE A 88 16.49 3.10 -16.03
CA ILE A 88 15.90 3.68 -17.24
C ILE A 88 15.27 5.02 -16.91
N THR A 89 14.62 5.12 -15.73
CA THR A 89 14.06 6.36 -15.19
C THR A 89 14.66 6.60 -13.83
N THR A 90 15.45 7.67 -13.68
CA THR A 90 16.04 8.06 -12.39
C THR A 90 15.11 9.05 -11.72
N PHE A 91 14.65 8.72 -10.52
CA PHE A 91 13.75 9.61 -9.79
C PHE A 91 14.21 9.93 -8.36
N ASN A 92 14.97 9.06 -7.72
CA ASN A 92 15.46 9.28 -6.37
C ASN A 92 16.76 8.49 -6.12
N THR A 93 17.69 9.09 -5.38
CA THR A 93 18.98 8.50 -5.03
C THR A 93 18.88 7.51 -3.86
N PHE A 94 17.83 7.61 -3.02
CA PHE A 94 17.69 6.80 -1.80
C PHE A 94 17.06 5.43 -2.00
N TYR A 95 16.11 5.31 -2.95
CA TYR A 95 15.36 4.08 -3.16
C TYR A 95 15.48 3.58 -4.60
N LYS A 96 15.75 2.29 -4.75
CA LYS A 96 15.84 1.66 -6.09
C LYS A 96 14.50 1.56 -6.79
N ILE A 97 13.41 1.39 -6.04
CA ILE A 97 12.05 1.25 -6.56
C ILE A 97 11.09 1.97 -5.63
N MET A 98 10.32 2.90 -6.16
CA MET A 98 9.24 3.59 -5.46
C MET A 98 8.04 3.90 -6.37
N GLY A 99 8.18 3.66 -7.68
CA GLY A 99 7.16 4.03 -8.65
C GLY A 99 6.87 5.53 -8.63
N SER A 100 5.61 5.90 -8.64
CA SER A 100 5.15 7.29 -8.51
C SER A 100 4.91 7.72 -7.05
N PHE A 101 5.35 6.93 -6.08
CA PHE A 101 5.22 7.22 -4.66
C PHE A 101 6.53 7.75 -4.08
N GLU A 102 6.47 8.34 -2.90
CA GLU A 102 7.63 8.87 -2.19
C GLU A 102 8.50 7.75 -1.59
N ASN A 103 7.89 6.60 -1.31
CA ASN A 103 8.58 5.50 -0.64
C ASN A 103 8.16 4.12 -1.16
N PRO A 104 9.02 3.09 -1.02
CA PRO A 104 8.73 1.73 -1.46
C PRO A 104 7.51 1.09 -0.78
N THR A 105 7.17 1.52 0.44
CA THR A 105 6.04 0.96 1.20
C THR A 105 4.71 1.40 0.59
N GLY A 106 4.56 2.69 0.24
CA GLY A 106 3.38 3.21 -0.46
C GLY A 106 3.22 2.57 -1.84
N PHE A 107 4.31 2.43 -2.59
CA PHE A 107 4.33 1.74 -3.87
C PHE A 107 3.83 0.29 -3.74
N SER A 108 4.41 -0.49 -2.83
CA SER A 108 4.00 -1.88 -2.64
C SER A 108 2.56 -2.01 -2.13
N ALA A 109 2.11 -1.11 -1.26
CA ALA A 109 0.72 -1.10 -0.77
C ALA A 109 -0.28 -0.89 -1.92
N CYS A 110 0.01 0.06 -2.82
CA CYS A 110 -0.79 0.27 -4.03
C CYS A 110 -0.88 -0.99 -4.90
N LEU A 111 0.24 -1.67 -5.12
CA LEU A 111 0.27 -2.90 -5.90
C LEU A 111 -0.47 -4.06 -5.21
N CYS A 112 -0.37 -4.18 -3.88
CA CYS A 112 -1.03 -5.22 -3.12
C CYS A 112 -2.56 -5.18 -3.23
N VAL A 113 -3.15 -3.99 -3.36
CA VAL A 113 -4.61 -3.83 -3.57
C VAL A 113 -5.08 -4.53 -4.85
N SER A 114 -4.22 -4.62 -5.87
CA SER A 114 -4.58 -5.26 -7.14
C SER A 114 -4.48 -6.79 -7.14
N LEU A 115 -3.72 -7.40 -6.24
CA LEU A 115 -3.47 -8.85 -6.24
C LEU A 115 -4.74 -9.71 -6.22
N PRO A 116 -5.77 -9.43 -5.39
CA PRO A 116 -7.02 -10.20 -5.43
C PRO A 116 -7.72 -10.13 -6.79
N PHE A 117 -7.64 -8.98 -7.47
CA PHE A 117 -8.26 -8.82 -8.80
C PHE A 117 -7.54 -9.65 -9.86
N PHE A 118 -6.21 -9.76 -9.83
CA PHE A 118 -5.46 -10.67 -10.71
C PHE A 118 -5.93 -12.12 -10.53
N VAL A 119 -6.11 -12.56 -9.27
CA VAL A 119 -6.60 -13.92 -8.97
C VAL A 119 -8.02 -14.12 -9.50
N VAL A 120 -8.92 -13.17 -9.25
CA VAL A 120 -10.32 -13.24 -9.71
C VAL A 120 -10.40 -13.29 -11.24
N PHE A 121 -9.67 -12.42 -11.94
CA PHE A 121 -9.64 -12.43 -13.40
C PHE A 121 -9.04 -13.71 -13.97
N GLN A 122 -8.03 -14.28 -13.30
CA GLN A 122 -7.44 -15.56 -13.69
C GLN A 122 -8.45 -16.71 -13.56
N LEU A 123 -9.34 -16.67 -12.57
CA LEU A 123 -10.32 -17.71 -12.33
C LEU A 123 -11.58 -17.56 -13.20
N LEU A 124 -12.05 -16.33 -13.43
CA LEU A 124 -13.34 -16.04 -14.06
C LEU A 124 -13.27 -15.86 -15.59
N ASN A 125 -12.09 -15.62 -16.16
CA ASN A 125 -12.00 -15.46 -17.61
C ASN A 125 -11.96 -16.81 -18.34
N GLU A 126 -12.85 -16.98 -19.30
CA GLU A 126 -12.89 -18.17 -20.16
C GLU A 126 -11.84 -18.11 -21.29
N ASN A 127 -11.50 -16.90 -21.75
CA ASN A 127 -10.52 -16.71 -22.81
C ASN A 127 -9.10 -16.98 -22.32
N LYS A 128 -8.46 -18.00 -22.85
CA LYS A 128 -7.09 -18.43 -22.50
C LYS A 128 -6.06 -17.32 -22.71
N GLN A 129 -6.18 -16.53 -23.78
CA GLN A 129 -5.24 -15.45 -24.08
C GLN A 129 -5.28 -14.35 -23.00
N ILE A 130 -6.49 -13.96 -22.57
CA ILE A 130 -6.65 -12.98 -21.47
C ILE A 130 -6.09 -13.55 -20.16
N ARG A 131 -6.33 -14.82 -19.88
CA ARG A 131 -5.77 -15.48 -18.68
C ARG A 131 -4.25 -15.47 -18.68
N TYR A 132 -3.61 -15.77 -19.80
CA TYR A 132 -2.14 -15.71 -19.91
C TYR A 132 -1.62 -14.28 -19.73
N LEU A 133 -2.27 -13.29 -20.34
CA LEU A 133 -1.90 -11.89 -20.16
C LEU A 133 -2.03 -11.43 -18.69
N VAL A 134 -3.15 -11.75 -18.04
CA VAL A 134 -3.39 -11.42 -16.63
C VAL A 134 -2.36 -12.11 -15.73
N CYS A 135 -2.02 -13.38 -16.01
CA CYS A 135 -0.99 -14.10 -15.29
C CYS A 135 0.39 -13.43 -15.44
N PHE A 136 0.76 -13.10 -16.66
CA PHE A 136 2.02 -12.41 -16.96
C PHE A 136 2.13 -11.05 -16.25
N LEU A 137 1.09 -10.22 -16.32
CA LEU A 137 1.04 -8.93 -15.63
C LEU A 137 1.07 -9.11 -14.10
N GLY A 138 0.38 -10.13 -13.57
CA GLY A 138 0.40 -10.45 -12.16
C GLY A 138 1.80 -10.85 -11.66
N ILE A 139 2.56 -11.60 -12.47
CA ILE A 139 3.95 -11.94 -12.17
C ILE A 139 4.82 -10.67 -12.13
N ILE A 140 4.65 -9.75 -13.07
CA ILE A 140 5.37 -8.45 -13.08
C ILE A 140 5.08 -7.67 -11.80
N VAL A 141 3.81 -7.60 -11.37
CA VAL A 141 3.41 -6.93 -10.13
C VAL A 141 4.05 -7.59 -8.90
N VAL A 142 4.06 -8.91 -8.83
CA VAL A 142 4.70 -9.64 -7.71
C VAL A 142 6.20 -9.39 -7.68
N ILE A 143 6.89 -9.42 -8.83
CA ILE A 143 8.32 -9.11 -8.92
C ILE A 143 8.59 -7.69 -8.42
N ALA A 144 7.79 -6.70 -8.83
CA ALA A 144 7.93 -5.31 -8.41
C ALA A 144 7.74 -5.16 -6.88
N ILE A 145 6.77 -5.87 -6.29
CA ILE A 145 6.55 -5.89 -4.83
C ILE A 145 7.76 -6.49 -4.11
N VAL A 146 8.29 -7.61 -4.58
CA VAL A 146 9.45 -8.27 -3.96
C VAL A 146 10.68 -7.38 -4.02
N LEU A 147 10.97 -6.80 -5.18
CA LEU A 147 12.10 -5.91 -5.39
C LEU A 147 11.98 -4.57 -4.64
N SER A 148 10.78 -4.18 -4.20
CA SER A 148 10.60 -3.00 -3.34
C SER A 148 11.11 -3.22 -1.91
N TYR A 149 11.46 -4.44 -1.52
CA TYR A 149 11.87 -4.82 -0.16
C TYR A 149 10.88 -4.34 0.92
N SER A 150 9.60 -4.20 0.58
CA SER A 150 8.54 -3.84 1.52
C SER A 150 8.04 -5.09 2.25
N ARG A 151 8.25 -5.14 3.57
CA ARG A 151 7.76 -6.25 4.41
C ARG A 151 6.26 -6.46 4.29
N ALA A 152 5.49 -5.37 4.37
CA ALA A 152 4.04 -5.41 4.21
C ALA A 152 3.63 -5.97 2.85
N GLY A 153 4.34 -5.57 1.78
CA GLY A 153 4.12 -6.09 0.43
C GLY A 153 4.36 -7.59 0.32
N ILE A 154 5.49 -8.07 0.83
CA ILE A 154 5.84 -9.50 0.81
C ILE A 154 4.81 -10.34 1.59
N ILE A 155 4.40 -9.85 2.78
CA ILE A 155 3.35 -10.51 3.59
C ILE A 155 2.03 -10.57 2.82
N SER A 156 1.63 -9.48 2.16
CA SER A 156 0.39 -9.43 1.37
C SER A 156 0.40 -10.43 0.20
N VAL A 157 1.52 -10.52 -0.54
CA VAL A 157 1.70 -11.52 -1.60
C VAL A 157 1.55 -12.94 -1.04
N ALA A 158 2.21 -13.23 0.06
CA ALA A 158 2.14 -14.55 0.67
C ALA A 158 0.72 -14.90 1.15
N ILE A 159 -0.01 -13.95 1.73
CA ILE A 159 -1.41 -14.14 2.14
C ILE A 159 -2.30 -14.44 0.92
N VAL A 160 -2.17 -13.68 -0.16
CA VAL A 160 -2.97 -13.92 -1.38
C VAL A 160 -2.65 -15.29 -1.98
N ILE A 161 -1.38 -15.65 -2.08
CA ILE A 161 -0.96 -16.99 -2.56
C ILE A 161 -1.50 -18.08 -1.63
N ALA A 162 -1.40 -17.91 -0.33
CA ALA A 162 -1.88 -18.87 0.66
C ALA A 162 -3.40 -19.08 0.54
N ILE A 163 -4.20 -18.02 0.39
CA ILE A 163 -5.65 -18.10 0.17
C ILE A 163 -5.96 -18.86 -1.12
N PHE A 164 -5.24 -18.56 -2.21
CA PHE A 164 -5.43 -19.24 -3.49
C PHE A 164 -5.09 -20.73 -3.42
N LEU A 165 -3.97 -21.10 -2.80
CA LEU A 165 -3.59 -22.48 -2.60
C LEU A 165 -4.56 -23.22 -1.67
N PHE A 166 -5.03 -22.55 -0.61
CA PHE A 166 -6.02 -23.09 0.31
C PHE A 166 -7.31 -23.54 -0.40
N GLN A 167 -7.76 -22.77 -1.39
CA GLN A 167 -8.94 -23.11 -2.18
C GLN A 167 -8.70 -24.32 -3.09
N LYS A 168 -7.48 -24.50 -3.61
CA LYS A 168 -7.14 -25.60 -4.54
C LYS A 168 -6.76 -26.90 -3.86
N LEU A 169 -6.24 -26.87 -2.63
CA LEU A 169 -5.80 -28.06 -1.93
C LEU A 169 -7.00 -28.93 -1.51
N LYS A 170 -6.98 -30.23 -1.86
CA LYS A 170 -8.01 -31.23 -1.49
C LYS A 170 -7.80 -31.88 -0.11
N GLN A 171 -6.84 -31.40 0.68
CA GLN A 171 -6.50 -32.01 1.99
C GLN A 171 -7.52 -31.70 3.08
N LYS A 172 -7.46 -32.47 4.19
CA LYS A 172 -8.29 -32.25 5.38
C LYS A 172 -8.13 -30.81 5.90
N ARG A 173 -9.22 -30.20 6.32
CA ARG A 173 -9.32 -28.78 6.70
C ARG A 173 -8.26 -28.37 7.74
N ILE A 174 -8.00 -29.24 8.72
CA ILE A 174 -7.04 -28.96 9.80
C ILE A 174 -5.60 -28.81 9.29
N TRP A 175 -5.16 -29.66 8.37
CA TRP A 175 -3.82 -29.59 7.81
C TRP A 175 -3.59 -28.31 6.98
N LYS A 176 -4.64 -27.83 6.31
CA LYS A 176 -4.59 -26.57 5.57
C LYS A 176 -4.36 -25.37 6.51
N TYR A 177 -5.07 -25.32 7.64
CA TYR A 177 -4.87 -24.25 8.62
C TYR A 177 -3.49 -24.33 9.27
N LEU A 178 -3.02 -25.50 9.63
CA LEU A 178 -1.67 -25.68 10.20
C LEU A 178 -0.59 -25.21 9.24
N LEU A 179 -0.68 -25.58 7.97
CA LEU A 179 0.29 -25.18 6.94
C LEU A 179 0.23 -23.67 6.69
N LEU A 180 -0.95 -23.07 6.68
CA LEU A 180 -1.13 -21.63 6.51
C LEU A 180 -0.58 -20.86 7.71
N CYS A 181 -0.86 -21.28 8.93
CA CYS A 181 -0.35 -20.63 10.15
C CYS A 181 1.18 -20.75 10.25
N SER A 182 1.75 -21.95 9.98
CA SER A 182 3.19 -22.14 10.03
C SER A 182 3.93 -21.32 8.98
N SER A 183 3.41 -21.25 7.75
CA SER A 183 4.00 -20.43 6.68
C SER A 183 3.94 -18.93 7.00
N LEU A 184 2.84 -18.47 7.60
CA LEU A 184 2.69 -17.08 8.01
C LEU A 184 3.66 -16.72 9.15
N ILE A 185 3.82 -17.59 10.15
CA ILE A 185 4.76 -17.39 11.26
C ILE A 185 6.20 -17.31 10.75
N LEU A 186 6.61 -18.25 9.89
CA LEU A 186 7.95 -18.25 9.28
C LEU A 186 8.20 -16.97 8.46
N LEU A 187 7.20 -16.52 7.72
CA LEU A 187 7.29 -15.32 6.92
C LEU A 187 7.40 -14.06 7.79
N LEU A 188 6.62 -13.95 8.86
CA LEU A 188 6.71 -12.84 9.82
C LEU A 188 8.08 -12.80 10.49
N PHE A 189 8.59 -13.96 10.88
CA PHE A 189 9.93 -14.09 11.46
C PHE A 189 11.01 -13.65 10.47
N GLY A 190 10.97 -14.15 9.23
CA GLY A 190 11.90 -13.75 8.17
C GLY A 190 11.85 -12.24 7.87
N CYS A 191 10.66 -11.66 7.79
CA CYS A 191 10.47 -10.22 7.59
C CYS A 191 10.99 -9.37 8.75
N TYR A 192 10.91 -9.88 9.98
CA TYR A 192 11.50 -9.22 11.15
C TYR A 192 13.03 -9.15 11.03
N TRP A 193 13.67 -10.28 10.71
CA TRP A 193 15.13 -10.37 10.61
C TRP A 193 15.71 -9.52 9.47
N MET A 194 15.02 -9.45 8.32
CA MET A 194 15.48 -8.68 7.15
C MET A 194 15.68 -7.18 7.44
N LYS A 195 14.93 -6.58 8.37
CA LYS A 195 14.99 -5.14 8.69
C LYS A 195 14.88 -4.89 10.20
N LYS A 196 15.67 -5.58 11.00
CA LYS A 196 15.65 -5.50 12.46
C LYS A 196 15.74 -4.06 12.97
N ASN A 197 16.72 -3.29 12.51
CA ASN A 197 16.91 -1.90 12.93
C ASN A 197 15.68 -1.01 12.66
N SER A 198 15.03 -1.19 11.52
CA SER A 198 13.79 -0.47 11.20
C SER A 198 12.59 -0.93 12.04
N ALA A 199 12.57 -2.19 12.51
CA ALA A 199 11.54 -2.68 13.43
C ALA A 199 11.74 -2.10 14.83
N ASP A 200 12.96 -2.12 15.32
CA ASP A 200 13.34 -1.58 16.63
C ASP A 200 13.07 -0.08 16.69
N GLY A 201 13.36 0.69 15.62
CA GLY A 201 13.02 2.11 15.58
C GLY A 201 11.51 2.39 15.67
N ARG A 202 10.67 1.53 15.08
CA ARG A 202 9.20 1.65 15.23
C ARG A 202 8.73 1.30 16.63
N LEU A 203 9.34 0.30 17.28
CA LEU A 203 9.03 -0.04 18.66
C LEU A 203 9.32 1.14 19.59
N LEU A 204 10.43 1.84 19.39
CA LEU A 204 10.75 3.06 20.14
C LEU A 204 9.68 4.14 19.93
N ILE A 205 9.29 4.39 18.67
CA ILE A 205 8.24 5.38 18.35
C ILE A 205 6.93 5.01 19.04
N TRP A 206 6.55 3.74 19.03
CA TRP A 206 5.31 3.27 19.68
C TRP A 206 5.39 3.38 21.21
N GLN A 207 6.53 3.09 21.82
CA GLN A 207 6.70 3.26 23.27
C GLN A 207 6.56 4.73 23.68
N CYS A 208 7.21 5.64 22.96
CA CYS A 208 7.04 7.08 23.19
C CYS A 208 5.59 7.52 22.96
N GLY A 209 4.95 7.05 21.87
CA GLY A 209 3.55 7.35 21.57
C GLY A 209 2.58 6.83 22.62
N ILE A 210 2.80 5.64 23.17
CA ILE A 210 1.98 5.10 24.27
C ILE A 210 2.10 5.98 25.53
N ASN A 211 3.28 6.49 25.84
CA ASN A 211 3.45 7.41 26.97
C ASN A 211 2.71 8.73 26.74
N MET A 212 2.77 9.28 25.51
CA MET A 212 1.97 10.47 25.15
C MET A 212 0.46 10.22 25.32
N VAL A 213 -0.03 9.05 24.92
CA VAL A 213 -1.45 8.70 25.09
C VAL A 213 -1.81 8.52 26.56
N LYS A 214 -0.92 7.99 27.40
CA LYS A 214 -1.17 7.85 28.86
C LYS A 214 -1.31 9.20 29.55
N ASP A 215 -0.55 10.21 29.11
CA ASP A 215 -0.58 11.54 29.71
C ASP A 215 -1.87 12.33 29.32
N ALA A 216 -2.44 12.03 28.14
CA ALA A 216 -3.68 12.68 27.68
C ALA A 216 -4.62 11.68 26.96
N PRO A 217 -5.27 10.74 27.68
CA PRO A 217 -5.94 9.59 27.06
C PRO A 217 -7.25 9.93 26.34
N TRP A 218 -7.95 11.01 26.70
CA TRP A 218 -9.28 11.31 26.18
C TRP A 218 -9.28 12.32 25.03
N ILE A 219 -8.51 13.38 25.14
CA ILE A 219 -8.53 14.50 24.18
C ILE A 219 -7.22 14.57 23.40
N GLY A 220 -6.16 13.87 23.87
CA GLY A 220 -4.82 14.00 23.33
C GLY A 220 -4.19 15.35 23.61
N HIS A 221 -3.07 15.66 22.96
CA HIS A 221 -2.36 16.93 23.09
C HIS A 221 -2.74 17.97 22.04
N GLY A 222 -3.73 17.66 21.19
CA GLY A 222 -4.18 18.52 20.09
C GLY A 222 -3.56 18.17 18.74
N LEU A 223 -4.03 18.86 17.68
CA LEU A 223 -3.55 18.65 16.30
C LEU A 223 -2.08 19.07 16.17
N GLY A 224 -1.25 18.23 15.53
CA GLY A 224 0.17 18.50 15.34
C GLY A 224 1.06 18.26 16.56
N SER A 225 0.50 17.91 17.71
CA SER A 225 1.22 17.74 18.97
C SER A 225 2.24 16.59 18.94
N PHE A 226 2.04 15.58 18.11
CA PHE A 226 3.00 14.48 17.99
C PHE A 226 4.37 14.99 17.54
N GLU A 227 4.42 15.83 16.54
CA GLU A 227 5.66 16.41 16.02
C GLU A 227 6.33 17.33 17.07
N ALA A 228 5.52 18.15 17.77
CA ALA A 228 5.99 19.10 18.75
C ALA A 228 6.57 18.44 20.03
N HIS A 229 5.92 17.37 20.52
CA HIS A 229 6.27 16.77 21.82
C HIS A 229 7.05 15.46 21.73
N TYR A 230 7.06 14.78 20.57
CA TYR A 230 7.69 13.47 20.43
C TYR A 230 9.16 13.46 20.87
N MET A 231 9.91 14.51 20.57
CA MET A 231 11.33 14.60 20.92
C MET A 231 11.56 14.65 22.45
N ASP A 232 10.67 15.28 23.20
CA ASP A 232 10.73 15.35 24.65
C ASP A 232 10.48 13.96 25.28
N TYR A 233 9.48 13.24 24.78
CA TYR A 233 9.19 11.86 25.20
C TYR A 233 10.33 10.92 24.85
N GLN A 234 10.95 11.08 23.69
CA GLN A 234 12.12 10.31 23.28
C GLN A 234 13.32 10.61 24.20
N ALA A 235 13.59 11.88 24.50
CA ALA A 235 14.66 12.27 25.41
C ALA A 235 14.45 11.70 26.84
N ASN A 236 13.22 11.75 27.34
CA ASN A 236 12.87 11.17 28.63
C ASN A 236 13.02 9.65 28.66
N PHE A 237 12.63 8.97 27.56
CA PHE A 237 12.85 7.53 27.41
C PHE A 237 14.33 7.15 27.52
N PHE A 238 15.23 7.88 26.84
CA PHE A 238 16.68 7.62 26.92
C PHE A 238 17.29 7.98 28.28
N LYS A 239 16.78 9.00 28.98
CA LYS A 239 17.17 9.29 30.34
C LYS A 239 16.86 8.16 31.33
N GLN A 240 15.70 7.50 31.15
CA GLN A 240 15.25 6.42 32.02
C GLN A 240 15.92 5.07 31.71
N CYS A 241 16.09 4.77 30.40
CA CYS A 241 16.58 3.46 29.94
C CYS A 241 18.10 3.40 29.74
N GLY A 242 18.83 4.52 29.93
CA GLY A 242 20.28 4.60 29.68
C GLY A 242 20.65 4.39 28.22
N GLN A 243 21.92 4.10 27.93
CA GLN A 243 22.38 3.72 26.58
C GLN A 243 21.78 2.36 26.19
N SER A 244 20.60 2.38 25.64
CA SER A 244 19.94 1.21 25.07
C SER A 244 20.37 1.03 23.61
N ARG A 245 20.15 -0.18 23.06
CA ARG A 245 20.32 -0.48 21.62
C ARG A 245 19.59 0.49 20.68
N PHE A 246 18.71 1.34 21.20
CA PHE A 246 17.99 2.37 20.47
C PHE A 246 18.75 3.69 20.33
N SER A 247 19.83 3.92 21.12
CA SER A 247 20.61 5.16 21.05
C SER A 247 21.28 5.34 19.70
N MET A 248 21.83 4.27 19.11
CA MET A 248 22.38 4.30 17.75
C MET A 248 21.32 4.69 16.69
N LEU A 249 20.07 4.27 16.86
CA LEU A 249 18.98 4.61 15.93
C LEU A 249 18.52 6.07 16.05
N ALA A 250 18.74 6.71 17.19
CA ALA A 250 18.47 8.14 17.39
C ALA A 250 19.57 9.02 16.80
N GLU A 251 20.83 8.56 16.82
CA GLU A 251 21.98 9.27 16.21
C GLU A 251 21.92 9.25 14.68
N ASP A 252 21.57 8.12 14.06
CA ASP A 252 21.44 7.99 12.60
C ASP A 252 20.40 8.96 12.01
N ARG A 253 19.38 9.35 12.77
CA ARG A 253 18.39 10.33 12.30
C ARG A 253 18.82 11.78 12.40
N LYS A 254 19.78 12.12 13.25
CA LYS A 254 20.35 13.47 13.33
C LYS A 254 21.23 13.82 12.11
N SER A 255 21.71 12.82 11.38
CA SER A 255 22.53 13.00 10.18
C SER A 255 21.69 13.17 8.87
N VAL A 256 20.36 13.18 8.96
CA VAL A 256 19.44 13.22 7.80
C VAL A 256 18.50 14.45 7.85
N VAL A 257 18.76 15.43 8.71
CA VAL A 257 18.05 16.72 8.72
C VAL A 257 18.96 17.81 8.19
#